data_dd0c75a4fb6458c350830a8b320d1890
#
_entry.id   dd0c75a4fb6458c350830a8b320d1890
#
_cell.length_a   1.000
_cell.length_b   1.000
_cell.length_c   1.000
_cell.angle_alpha   90.00
_cell.angle_beta   90.00
_cell.angle_gamma   90.00
#
_symmetry.space_group_name_H-M   'P 1'
#
loop_
_entity.id
_entity.type
_entity.pdbx_description
1 polymer ?
#
loop_
_entity_poly.entity_id
_entity_poly.type
_entity_poly.pdbx_seq_one_letter_code
_entity_poly.pdbx_strand_id
1 'polypeptide(L)'
;SRRAILDTVKDLNKQGMTVLYTTHYMEEAEELSHRVGIIDHGELIALGTQKELTKQVGRTETLMLHIGENEDPEALVAALKDINGVLEVNAIDHEISVITPSAKDVLAPVVTKANERGIKIHSIDIREPNLEAVFLHLTGRALRD
;
A
#
# COMPACT_ATOMS: atom_id res chain seq x y z
N SER A 1 -16.30 8.28 18.08
CA SER A 1 -15.47 8.31 16.87
C SER A 1 -14.69 7.01 16.70
N ARG A 2 -14.28 6.74 15.48
CA ARG A 2 -13.47 5.56 15.13
C ARG A 2 -12.19 5.48 15.98
N ARG A 3 -11.49 6.61 16.14
CA ARG A 3 -10.27 6.66 16.95
C ARG A 3 -10.50 6.25 18.39
N ALA A 4 -11.60 6.66 19.00
CA ALA A 4 -11.94 6.30 20.37
C ALA A 4 -12.17 4.79 20.53
N ILE A 5 -12.79 4.15 19.55
CA ILE A 5 -13.02 2.69 19.56
C ILE A 5 -11.69 1.96 19.49
N LEU A 6 -10.79 2.35 18.59
CA LEU A 6 -9.47 1.72 18.47
C LEU A 6 -8.66 1.86 19.75
N ASP A 7 -8.68 3.03 20.37
CA ASP A 7 -7.98 3.25 21.64
C ASP A 7 -8.55 2.42 22.76
N THR A 8 -9.88 2.27 22.84
CA THR A 8 -10.55 1.41 23.81
C THR A 8 -10.13 -0.06 23.65
N VAL A 9 -10.10 -0.54 22.43
CA VAL A 9 -9.68 -1.92 22.14
C VAL A 9 -8.24 -2.17 22.59
N LYS A 10 -7.34 -1.22 22.32
CA LYS A 10 -5.95 -1.30 22.78
C LYS A 10 -5.85 -1.34 24.30
N ASP A 11 -6.62 -0.53 24.99
CA ASP A 11 -6.62 -0.48 26.47
C ASP A 11 -7.13 -1.79 27.06
N LEU A 12 -8.19 -2.36 26.54
CA LEU A 12 -8.72 -3.65 26.96
C LEU A 12 -7.68 -4.76 26.77
N ASN A 13 -6.99 -4.75 25.66
CA ASN A 13 -5.93 -5.73 25.40
C ASN A 13 -4.76 -5.58 26.38
N LYS A 14 -4.37 -4.35 26.72
CA LYS A 14 -3.32 -4.08 27.71
C LYS A 14 -3.69 -4.60 29.10
N GLN A 15 -4.98 -4.67 29.40
CA GLN A 15 -5.49 -5.24 30.68
C GLN A 15 -5.52 -6.77 30.67
N GLY A 16 -5.06 -7.40 29.61
CA GLY A 16 -4.99 -8.85 29.48
C GLY A 16 -6.13 -9.50 28.71
N MET A 17 -7.03 -8.71 28.12
CA MET A 17 -8.14 -9.23 27.35
C MET A 17 -7.67 -9.64 25.95
N THR A 18 -8.03 -10.84 25.52
CA THR A 18 -7.89 -11.27 24.12
C THR A 18 -9.05 -10.70 23.32
N VAL A 19 -8.75 -10.06 22.23
CA VAL A 19 -9.75 -9.39 21.39
C VAL A 19 -9.75 -9.98 19.98
N LEU A 20 -10.92 -10.36 19.51
CA LEU A 20 -11.15 -10.67 18.09
C LEU A 20 -11.84 -9.47 17.45
N TYR A 21 -11.15 -8.82 16.52
CA TYR A 21 -11.64 -7.61 15.86
C TYR A 21 -11.83 -7.86 14.38
N THR A 22 -13.05 -7.65 13.90
CA THR A 22 -13.40 -7.85 12.49
C THR A 22 -13.57 -6.51 11.81
N THR A 23 -12.87 -6.31 10.70
CA THR A 23 -12.91 -5.08 9.93
C THR A 23 -12.61 -5.35 8.46
N HIS A 24 -13.06 -4.47 7.58
CA HIS A 24 -12.62 -4.42 6.20
C HIS A 24 -11.67 -3.23 5.95
N TYR A 25 -11.32 -2.51 7.01
CA TYR A 25 -10.34 -1.42 6.94
C TYR A 25 -8.96 -1.94 7.30
N MET A 26 -8.08 -2.01 6.31
CA MET A 26 -6.72 -2.55 6.50
C MET A 26 -5.92 -1.80 7.55
N GLU A 27 -6.07 -0.48 7.61
CA GLU A 27 -5.37 0.37 8.59
C GLU A 27 -5.72 -0.01 10.03
N GLU A 28 -6.99 -0.37 10.30
CA GLU A 28 -7.39 -0.83 11.62
C GLU A 28 -6.74 -2.17 11.96
N ALA A 29 -6.74 -3.09 11.01
CA ALA A 29 -6.09 -4.39 11.19
C ALA A 29 -4.58 -4.23 11.45
N GLU A 30 -3.92 -3.36 10.68
CA GLU A 30 -2.49 -3.08 10.85
C GLU A 30 -2.18 -2.46 12.21
N GLU A 31 -3.03 -1.57 12.69
CA GLU A 31 -2.81 -0.87 13.95
C GLU A 31 -3.07 -1.73 15.17
N LEU A 32 -4.15 -2.54 15.14
CA LEU A 32 -4.62 -3.27 16.33
C LEU A 32 -4.05 -4.67 16.48
N SER A 33 -3.76 -5.34 15.38
CA SER A 33 -3.64 -6.80 15.39
C SER A 33 -2.20 -7.30 15.58
N HIS A 34 -2.03 -8.27 16.44
CA HIS A 34 -0.80 -9.08 16.55
C HIS A 34 -0.78 -10.12 15.43
N ARG A 35 -1.93 -10.74 15.16
CA ARG A 35 -2.13 -11.71 14.09
C ARG A 35 -3.36 -11.32 13.29
N VAL A 36 -3.34 -11.61 12.02
CA VAL A 36 -4.43 -11.28 11.08
C VAL A 36 -4.88 -12.55 10.37
N GLY A 37 -6.19 -12.76 10.36
CA GLY A 37 -6.82 -13.75 9.48
C GLY A 37 -7.48 -13.03 8.30
N ILE A 38 -7.30 -13.54 7.10
CA ILE A 38 -7.94 -13.02 5.90
C ILE A 38 -9.02 -14.00 5.46
N ILE A 39 -10.24 -13.50 5.36
CA ILE A 39 -11.41 -14.31 4.97
C ILE A 39 -11.90 -13.82 3.61
N ASP A 40 -12.14 -14.76 2.71
CA ASP A 40 -12.73 -14.50 1.40
C ASP A 40 -13.71 -15.63 1.06
N HIS A 41 -14.90 -15.25 0.60
CA HIS A 41 -15.96 -16.21 0.29
C HIS A 41 -16.26 -17.23 1.42
N GLY A 42 -16.21 -16.76 2.65
CA GLY A 42 -16.48 -17.61 3.82
C GLY A 42 -15.34 -18.54 4.24
N GLU A 43 -14.19 -18.46 3.58
CA GLU A 43 -13.03 -19.30 3.88
C GLU A 43 -11.87 -18.47 4.43
N LEU A 44 -11.17 -19.04 5.43
CA LEU A 44 -9.93 -18.45 5.95
C LEU A 44 -8.80 -18.77 4.98
N ILE A 45 -8.36 -17.77 4.21
CA ILE A 45 -7.36 -17.95 3.15
C ILE A 45 -5.92 -17.64 3.60
N ALA A 46 -5.76 -16.94 4.72
CA ALA A 46 -4.44 -16.68 5.30
C ALA A 46 -4.57 -16.37 6.78
N LEU A 47 -3.55 -16.72 7.55
CA LEU A 47 -3.46 -16.45 8.97
C LEU A 47 -2.00 -16.31 9.37
N GLY A 48 -1.66 -15.24 10.06
CA GLY A 48 -0.30 -15.00 10.56
C GLY A 48 -0.11 -13.59 11.05
N THR A 49 1.13 -13.28 11.42
CA THR A 49 1.51 -11.90 11.72
C THR A 49 1.55 -11.07 10.44
N GLN A 50 1.46 -9.75 10.56
CA GLN A 50 1.58 -8.86 9.40
C GLN A 50 2.87 -9.14 8.62
N LYS A 51 3.97 -9.32 9.35
CA LYS A 51 5.28 -9.60 8.76
C LYS A 51 5.29 -10.92 7.97
N GLU A 52 4.68 -11.97 8.51
CA GLU A 52 4.55 -13.25 7.83
C GLU A 52 3.71 -13.14 6.55
N LEU A 53 2.59 -12.41 6.63
CA LEU A 53 1.69 -12.24 5.49
C LEU A 53 2.29 -11.37 4.40
N THR A 54 2.95 -10.28 4.74
CA THR A 54 3.56 -9.39 3.76
C THR A 54 4.74 -10.04 3.01
N LYS A 55 5.41 -11.01 3.61
CA LYS A 55 6.44 -11.79 2.92
C LYS A 55 5.90 -12.57 1.72
N GLN A 56 4.62 -12.94 1.73
CA GLN A 56 3.99 -13.69 0.64
C GLN A 56 3.83 -12.86 -0.63
N VAL A 57 3.75 -11.55 -0.52
CA VAL A 57 3.61 -10.62 -1.66
C VAL A 57 4.94 -10.38 -2.37
N GLY A 58 6.04 -10.78 -1.74
CA GLY A 58 7.39 -10.50 -2.22
C GLY A 58 7.90 -9.16 -1.71
N ARG A 59 9.16 -8.87 -2.02
CA ARG A 59 9.83 -7.63 -1.61
C ARG A 59 9.60 -6.55 -2.66
N THR A 60 8.40 -6.03 -2.71
CA THR A 60 8.11 -4.87 -3.56
C THR A 60 7.86 -3.64 -2.70
N GLU A 61 8.32 -2.52 -3.20
CA GLU A 61 8.07 -1.22 -2.61
C GLU A 61 7.25 -0.39 -3.58
N THR A 62 6.51 0.58 -3.07
CA THR A 62 5.72 1.49 -3.89
C THR A 62 6.19 2.91 -3.68
N LEU A 63 6.56 3.59 -4.77
CA LEU A 63 6.73 5.03 -4.75
C LEU A 63 5.39 5.68 -5.07
N MET A 64 4.89 6.49 -4.14
CA MET A 64 3.70 7.31 -4.35
C MET A 64 4.15 8.71 -4.73
N LEU A 65 3.88 9.10 -5.96
CA LEU A 65 4.20 10.43 -6.47
C LEU A 65 2.96 11.30 -6.43
N HIS A 66 3.07 12.48 -5.84
CA HIS A 66 2.02 13.50 -5.88
C HIS A 66 2.46 14.58 -6.85
N ILE A 67 1.68 14.78 -7.91
CA ILE A 67 1.95 15.78 -8.95
C ILE A 67 0.95 16.93 -8.88
N GLY A 68 1.26 18.05 -9.55
CA GLY A 68 0.39 19.23 -9.57
C GLY A 68 -0.93 18.97 -10.28
N GLU A 69 -1.98 19.71 -9.88
CA GLU A 69 -3.32 19.59 -10.45
C GLU A 69 -3.40 19.90 -11.94
N ASN A 70 -2.46 20.69 -12.45
CA ASN A 70 -2.39 21.06 -13.85
C ASN A 70 -1.50 20.16 -14.69
N GLU A 71 -0.94 19.11 -14.09
CA GLU A 71 -0.06 18.18 -14.76
C GLU A 71 -0.88 17.01 -15.37
N ASP A 72 -0.36 16.45 -16.46
CA ASP A 72 -0.96 15.28 -17.11
C ASP A 72 -0.32 13.98 -16.57
N PRO A 73 -1.04 13.20 -15.73
CA PRO A 73 -0.48 11.97 -15.20
C PRO A 73 -0.13 10.94 -16.28
N GLU A 74 -0.94 10.84 -17.33
CA GLU A 74 -0.76 9.83 -18.37
C GLU A 74 0.56 10.00 -19.14
N ALA A 75 0.99 11.23 -19.35
CA ALA A 75 2.26 11.51 -20.03
C ALA A 75 3.44 10.95 -19.20
N LEU A 76 3.36 11.06 -17.88
CA LEU A 76 4.40 10.55 -16.98
C LEU A 76 4.31 9.03 -16.84
N VAL A 77 3.11 8.47 -16.74
CA VAL A 77 2.91 7.01 -16.59
C VAL A 77 3.61 6.25 -17.70
N ALA A 78 3.41 6.66 -18.96
CA ALA A 78 4.04 6.01 -20.11
C ALA A 78 5.57 6.02 -20.02
N ALA A 79 6.14 7.15 -19.59
CA ALA A 79 7.58 7.28 -19.42
C ALA A 79 8.14 6.44 -18.27
N LEU A 80 7.41 6.36 -17.16
CA LEU A 80 7.86 5.61 -15.98
C LEU A 80 7.86 4.10 -16.22
N LYS A 81 6.98 3.59 -17.07
CA LYS A 81 6.94 2.18 -17.43
C LYS A 81 8.22 1.70 -18.13
N ASP A 82 8.94 2.59 -18.78
CA ASP A 82 10.18 2.26 -19.51
C ASP A 82 11.41 2.23 -18.60
N ILE A 83 11.29 2.61 -17.35
CA ILE A 83 12.41 2.59 -16.40
C ILE A 83 12.73 1.16 -16.01
N ASN A 84 14.01 0.78 -16.11
CA ASN A 84 14.47 -0.52 -15.66
C ASN A 84 14.29 -0.66 -14.15
N GLY A 85 13.63 -1.73 -13.72
CA GLY A 85 13.31 -1.98 -12.32
C GLY A 85 11.89 -1.58 -11.91
N VAL A 86 11.13 -0.96 -12.81
CA VAL A 86 9.71 -0.66 -12.59
C VAL A 86 8.88 -1.84 -13.05
N LEU A 87 8.05 -2.38 -12.17
CA LEU A 87 7.18 -3.52 -12.45
C LEU A 87 5.80 -3.07 -12.94
N GLU A 88 5.25 -2.03 -12.32
CA GLU A 88 3.90 -1.56 -12.61
C GLU A 88 3.80 -0.06 -12.28
N VAL A 89 3.02 0.68 -13.07
CA VAL A 89 2.72 2.08 -12.84
C VAL A 89 1.22 2.30 -13.00
N ASN A 90 0.61 2.90 -11.99
CA ASN A 90 -0.81 3.24 -12.00
C ASN A 90 -0.99 4.71 -11.61
N ALA A 91 -1.99 5.37 -12.19
CA ALA A 91 -2.34 6.74 -11.85
C ALA A 91 -3.81 6.81 -11.42
N ILE A 92 -4.08 7.50 -10.32
CA ILE A 92 -5.41 7.82 -9.84
C ILE A 92 -5.38 9.30 -9.48
N ASP A 93 -6.18 10.11 -10.17
CA ASP A 93 -6.18 11.57 -10.03
C ASP A 93 -4.76 12.15 -10.25
N HIS A 94 -4.19 12.78 -9.24
CA HIS A 94 -2.84 13.38 -9.29
C HIS A 94 -1.81 12.57 -8.50
N GLU A 95 -2.12 11.31 -8.20
CA GLU A 95 -1.21 10.39 -7.56
C GLU A 95 -0.80 9.29 -8.54
N ILE A 96 0.51 9.05 -8.60
CA ILE A 96 1.06 7.97 -9.43
C ILE A 96 1.76 6.98 -8.52
N SER A 97 1.38 5.72 -8.60
CA SER A 97 2.05 4.64 -7.87
C SER A 97 3.00 3.88 -8.78
N VAL A 98 4.24 3.75 -8.35
CA VAL A 98 5.29 3.00 -9.05
C VAL A 98 5.69 1.82 -8.20
N ILE A 99 5.45 0.62 -8.69
CA ILE A 99 5.79 -0.62 -7.98
C ILE A 99 7.13 -1.14 -8.48
N THR A 100 8.05 -1.38 -7.56
CA THR A 100 9.42 -1.77 -7.86
C THR A 100 10.00 -2.68 -6.77
N PRO A 101 10.94 -3.59 -7.09
CA PRO A 101 11.67 -4.34 -6.07
C PRO A 101 12.59 -3.47 -5.21
N SER A 102 13.02 -2.31 -5.72
CA SER A 102 13.93 -1.42 -5.00
C SER A 102 13.64 0.04 -5.32
N ALA A 103 12.95 0.72 -4.40
CA ALA A 103 12.58 2.13 -4.56
C ALA A 103 13.80 3.04 -4.69
N LYS A 104 14.84 2.77 -3.92
CA LYS A 104 16.09 3.57 -3.96
C LYS A 104 16.77 3.57 -5.33
N ASP A 105 16.64 2.48 -6.08
CA ASP A 105 17.29 2.34 -7.38
C ASP A 105 16.51 3.03 -8.50
N VAL A 106 15.19 3.19 -8.35
CA VAL A 106 14.34 3.82 -9.37
C VAL A 106 14.02 5.29 -9.04
N LEU A 107 14.29 5.75 -7.84
CA LEU A 107 13.96 7.11 -7.40
C LEU A 107 14.54 8.18 -8.32
N ALA A 108 15.85 8.14 -8.56
CA ALA A 108 16.51 9.12 -9.43
C ALA A 108 16.02 9.06 -10.88
N PRO A 109 15.90 7.88 -11.53
CA PRO A 109 15.28 7.78 -12.86
C PRO A 109 13.86 8.32 -12.92
N VAL A 110 13.03 8.09 -11.90
CA VAL A 110 11.65 8.63 -11.84
C VAL A 110 11.66 10.16 -11.86
N VAL A 111 12.47 10.77 -11.00
CA VAL A 111 12.59 12.23 -10.94
C VAL A 111 13.12 12.79 -12.26
N THR A 112 14.11 12.15 -12.86
CA THR A 112 14.67 12.56 -14.15
C THR A 112 13.61 12.54 -15.26
N LYS A 113 12.81 11.47 -15.34
CA LYS A 113 11.72 11.36 -16.32
C LYS A 113 10.67 12.46 -16.14
N ALA A 114 10.30 12.76 -14.90
CA ALA A 114 9.36 13.85 -14.62
C ALA A 114 9.94 15.20 -15.07
N ASN A 115 11.19 15.46 -14.75
CA ASN A 115 11.86 16.72 -15.15
C ASN A 115 11.96 16.87 -16.66
N GLU A 116 12.28 15.80 -17.38
CA GLU A 116 12.36 15.82 -18.86
C GLU A 116 11.03 16.19 -19.50
N ARG A 117 9.91 15.90 -18.85
CA ARG A 117 8.57 16.22 -19.34
C ARG A 117 8.00 17.50 -18.73
N GLY A 118 8.78 18.21 -17.94
CA GLY A 118 8.33 19.44 -17.30
C GLY A 118 7.26 19.23 -16.24
N ILE A 119 7.12 18.02 -15.72
CA ILE A 119 6.14 17.68 -14.67
C ILE A 119 6.77 17.85 -13.30
N LYS A 120 6.11 18.64 -12.45
CA LYS A 120 6.58 18.88 -11.08
C LYS A 120 6.03 17.83 -10.13
N ILE A 121 6.95 17.17 -9.41
CA ILE A 121 6.59 16.26 -8.34
C ILE A 121 6.56 17.06 -7.04
N HIS A 122 5.40 17.08 -6.37
CA HIS A 122 5.25 17.80 -5.10
C HIS A 122 5.81 17.00 -3.92
N SER A 123 5.58 15.70 -3.92
CA SER A 123 6.13 14.81 -2.88
C SER A 123 6.26 13.40 -3.40
N ILE A 124 7.14 12.63 -2.76
CA ILE A 124 7.34 11.21 -3.01
C ILE A 124 7.32 10.50 -1.66
N ASP A 125 6.44 9.51 -1.52
CA ASP A 125 6.41 8.62 -0.36
C ASP A 125 6.81 7.21 -0.79
N ILE A 126 7.67 6.57 -0.02
CA ILE A 126 8.05 5.18 -0.25
C ILE A 126 7.29 4.33 0.76
N ARG A 127 6.55 3.35 0.25
CA ARG A 127 5.72 2.44 1.06
C ARG A 127 6.18 1.01 0.88
N GLU A 128 6.30 0.32 2.00
CA GLU A 128 6.52 -1.13 2.03
C GLU A 128 5.19 -1.86 1.81
N PRO A 129 5.20 -3.17 1.47
CA PRO A 129 3.98 -3.97 1.34
C PRO A 129 3.15 -3.92 2.62
N ASN A 130 1.85 -3.79 2.47
CA ASN A 130 0.88 -3.73 3.57
C ASN A 130 -0.17 -4.84 3.43
N LEU A 131 -1.10 -4.90 4.37
CA LEU A 131 -2.17 -5.91 4.35
C LEU A 131 -3.10 -5.78 3.13
N GLU A 132 -3.30 -4.57 2.63
CA GLU A 132 -4.09 -4.37 1.41
C GLU A 132 -3.43 -5.07 0.21
N ALA A 133 -2.11 -4.95 0.09
CA ALA A 133 -1.35 -5.62 -0.95
C ALA A 133 -1.45 -7.15 -0.81
N VAL A 134 -1.41 -7.67 0.43
CA VAL A 134 -1.59 -9.10 0.71
C VAL A 134 -2.97 -9.56 0.26
N PHE A 135 -4.02 -8.84 0.64
CA PHE A 135 -5.39 -9.18 0.27
C PHE A 135 -5.58 -9.19 -1.25
N LEU A 136 -5.08 -8.15 -1.93
CA LEU A 136 -5.14 -8.06 -3.38
C LEU A 136 -4.41 -9.22 -4.06
N HIS A 137 -3.22 -9.57 -3.55
CA HIS A 137 -2.42 -10.69 -4.07
C HIS A 137 -3.15 -12.03 -3.93
N LEU A 138 -3.77 -12.28 -2.78
CA LEU A 138 -4.44 -13.55 -2.49
C LEU A 138 -5.80 -13.69 -3.19
N THR A 139 -6.54 -12.61 -3.35
CA THR A 139 -7.89 -12.63 -3.90
C THR A 139 -7.99 -12.15 -5.35
N GLY A 140 -6.98 -11.41 -5.83
CA GLY A 140 -6.99 -10.77 -7.14
C GLY A 140 -7.93 -9.58 -7.24
N ARG A 141 -8.43 -9.07 -6.12
CA ARG A 141 -9.37 -7.93 -6.09
C ARG A 141 -9.19 -7.08 -4.84
N ALA A 142 -9.41 -5.77 -4.98
CA ALA A 142 -9.35 -4.86 -3.85
C ALA A 142 -10.55 -5.06 -2.92
N LEU A 143 -10.36 -4.71 -1.64
CA LEU A 143 -11.46 -4.63 -0.70
C LEU A 143 -12.42 -3.52 -1.13
N ARG A 144 -13.70 -3.82 -1.01
CA ARG A 144 -14.76 -2.84 -1.25
C ARG A 144 -15.19 -2.22 0.07
N ASP A 145 -15.38 -0.94 0.01
CA ASP A 145 -15.97 -0.20 1.13
C ASP A 145 -17.44 -0.57 1.33
#